data_31a3138989775dce440e85de480662a8
#
_entry.id   31a3138989775dce440e85de480662a8
#
_cell.length_a   1.000
_cell.length_b   1.000
_cell.length_c   1.000
_cell.angle_alpha   90.00
_cell.angle_beta   90.00
_cell.angle_gamma   90.00
#
_symmetry.space_group_name_H-M   'P 1'
#
loop_
_entity.id
_entity.type
_entity.pdbx_description
1 polymer ?
#
loop_
_entity_poly.entity_id
_entity_poly.type
_entity_poly.pdbx_seq_one_letter_code
_entity_poly.pdbx_strand_id
1 'polypeptide(L)'
;MSRFSSLLALVMVAVLAGCGRPEFSDAEKQTIASLALSRLPPLKPDTTNRFADVPAAAALGSTLFFDTGMSGGGTVSCSTCHKIDRQFQDDLPQAVGVGRTNRRTMPLAGVAHDPWFFWDGRRDSLWAQALTPLENPLEQAGNRAAFTHYIKARFGERYERIFGPLPDLSGVPANASPLGTDAERAAWNAMPGAQAEEVNRVFANIGKAIAAFERSIAPPQTRFDRFALDLAAGAEPKGDAAFSSEEILGLKLFIGKANCVTCHNGPRFTDVSFHNTVVPPV
;
A
#
# COMPACT_ATOMS: atom_id res chain seq x y z
N MET A 1 -47.92 20.05 -78.36
CA MET A 1 -46.55 19.72 -78.04
C MET A 1 -46.34 20.16 -76.62
N SER A 2 -46.57 19.25 -75.66
CA SER A 2 -46.48 19.53 -74.21
C SER A 2 -45.21 18.95 -73.66
N ARG A 3 -44.34 19.80 -73.02
CA ARG A 3 -43.12 19.37 -72.35
C ARG A 3 -43.44 19.15 -70.88
N PHE A 4 -43.44 17.89 -70.46
CA PHE A 4 -43.44 17.53 -69.05
C PHE A 4 -42.03 17.63 -68.55
N SER A 5 -41.78 18.59 -67.61
CA SER A 5 -40.55 18.68 -66.83
C SER A 5 -40.74 17.90 -65.53
N SER A 6 -40.09 16.74 -65.42
CA SER A 6 -40.08 15.95 -64.20
C SER A 6 -39.03 16.55 -63.25
N LEU A 7 -39.47 17.17 -62.15
CA LEU A 7 -38.59 17.53 -61.03
C LEU A 7 -38.29 16.29 -60.19
N LEU A 8 -37.07 15.83 -60.24
CA LEU A 8 -36.55 14.77 -59.36
C LEU A 8 -36.17 15.44 -58.05
N ALA A 9 -37.00 15.30 -57.00
CA ALA A 9 -36.66 15.76 -55.66
C ALA A 9 -35.68 14.74 -55.01
N LEU A 10 -34.42 15.14 -54.89
CA LEU A 10 -33.37 14.37 -54.17
C LEU A 10 -33.60 14.58 -52.68
N VAL A 11 -34.19 13.60 -51.99
CA VAL A 11 -34.29 13.59 -50.53
C VAL A 11 -32.94 13.15 -49.98
N MET A 12 -32.15 14.13 -49.55
CA MET A 12 -30.89 13.90 -48.86
C MET A 12 -31.24 13.54 -47.40
N VAL A 13 -31.25 12.24 -47.06
CA VAL A 13 -31.35 11.75 -45.68
C VAL A 13 -29.99 12.01 -45.04
N ALA A 14 -29.85 13.13 -44.32
CA ALA A 14 -28.73 13.36 -43.44
C ALA A 14 -28.81 12.35 -42.27
N VAL A 15 -28.03 11.28 -42.38
CA VAL A 15 -27.74 10.41 -41.24
C VAL A 15 -26.89 11.25 -40.28
N LEU A 16 -27.53 11.93 -39.36
CA LEU A 16 -26.87 12.47 -38.17
C LEU A 16 -26.35 11.26 -37.37
N ALA A 17 -25.15 10.79 -37.68
CA ALA A 17 -24.40 9.96 -36.77
C ALA A 17 -24.24 10.79 -35.49
N GLY A 18 -25.14 10.63 -34.57
CA GLY A 18 -25.08 11.22 -33.25
C GLY A 18 -23.79 10.75 -32.61
N CYS A 19 -22.83 11.63 -32.46
CA CYS A 19 -21.71 11.47 -31.52
C CYS A 19 -22.29 11.46 -30.11
N GLY A 20 -23.15 10.52 -29.81
CA GLY A 20 -23.63 10.28 -28.46
C GLY A 20 -22.46 9.82 -27.60
N ARG A 21 -22.35 10.39 -26.42
CA ARG A 21 -21.39 9.92 -25.41
C ARG A 21 -21.61 8.40 -25.21
N PRO A 22 -20.57 7.57 -25.20
CA PRO A 22 -20.75 6.14 -25.00
C PRO A 22 -21.44 5.88 -23.66
N GLU A 23 -22.59 5.21 -23.68
CA GLU A 23 -23.34 4.87 -22.47
C GLU A 23 -22.91 3.51 -21.93
N PHE A 24 -23.03 3.33 -20.60
CA PHE A 24 -22.83 2.05 -19.94
C PHE A 24 -24.14 1.28 -19.83
N SER A 25 -24.10 0.01 -20.16
CA SER A 25 -25.18 -0.95 -19.84
C SER A 25 -25.30 -1.13 -18.32
N ASP A 26 -26.41 -1.67 -17.86
CA ASP A 26 -26.60 -1.93 -16.42
C ASP A 26 -25.59 -2.91 -15.84
N ALA A 27 -25.17 -3.92 -16.62
CA ALA A 27 -24.09 -4.83 -16.20
C ALA A 27 -22.74 -4.11 -16.05
N GLU A 28 -22.39 -3.20 -16.99
CA GLU A 28 -21.19 -2.38 -16.89
C GLU A 28 -21.24 -1.44 -15.68
N LYS A 29 -22.40 -0.82 -15.41
CA LYS A 29 -22.60 0.04 -14.22
C LYS A 29 -22.41 -0.75 -12.92
N GLN A 30 -22.93 -1.98 -12.84
CA GLN A 30 -22.71 -2.85 -11.68
C GLN A 30 -21.24 -3.18 -11.49
N THR A 31 -20.53 -3.51 -12.57
CA THR A 31 -19.09 -3.77 -12.53
C THR A 31 -18.32 -2.53 -12.06
N ILE A 32 -18.63 -1.35 -12.61
CA ILE A 32 -18.00 -0.08 -12.19
C ILE A 32 -18.28 0.21 -10.71
N ALA A 33 -19.51 0.02 -10.26
CA ALA A 33 -19.89 0.22 -8.86
C ALA A 33 -19.13 -0.73 -7.90
N SER A 34 -18.78 -1.94 -8.33
CA SER A 34 -18.02 -2.89 -7.54
C SER A 34 -16.54 -2.47 -7.35
N LEU A 35 -16.03 -1.61 -8.22
CA LEU A 35 -14.68 -1.07 -8.15
C LEU A 35 -14.57 0.18 -7.25
N ALA A 36 -15.71 0.77 -6.83
CA ALA A 36 -15.70 1.97 -6.02
C ALA A 36 -15.18 1.71 -4.60
N LEU A 37 -14.41 2.64 -4.07
CA LEU A 37 -13.83 2.56 -2.73
C LEU A 37 -14.89 2.38 -1.62
N SER A 38 -16.12 2.85 -1.82
CA SER A 38 -17.25 2.63 -0.91
C SER A 38 -17.61 1.13 -0.72
N ARG A 39 -17.11 0.26 -1.59
CA ARG A 39 -17.26 -1.19 -1.48
C ARG A 39 -16.11 -1.87 -0.72
N LEU A 40 -15.12 -1.11 -0.28
CA LEU A 40 -14.04 -1.66 0.55
C LEU A 40 -14.61 -2.15 1.88
N PRO A 41 -14.44 -3.43 2.23
CA PRO A 41 -14.94 -3.95 3.49
C PRO A 41 -14.16 -3.34 4.67
N PRO A 42 -14.73 -3.33 5.87
CA PRO A 42 -13.97 -2.98 7.07
C PRO A 42 -12.73 -3.85 7.24
N LEU A 43 -11.69 -3.29 7.86
CA LEU A 43 -10.49 -4.05 8.20
C LEU A 43 -10.85 -5.24 9.09
N LYS A 44 -10.29 -6.39 8.74
CA LYS A 44 -10.39 -7.57 9.61
C LYS A 44 -9.52 -7.38 10.86
N PRO A 45 -9.91 -7.96 12.02
CA PRO A 45 -9.02 -8.05 13.17
C PRO A 45 -7.72 -8.77 12.80
N ASP A 46 -6.60 -8.24 13.25
CA ASP A 46 -5.30 -8.90 13.10
C ASP A 46 -5.06 -9.82 14.29
N THR A 47 -5.26 -11.13 14.10
CA THR A 47 -5.09 -12.13 15.17
C THR A 47 -3.62 -12.34 15.56
N THR A 48 -2.67 -11.84 14.77
CA THR A 48 -1.23 -11.97 15.01
C THR A 48 -0.67 -10.76 15.77
N ASN A 49 -1.44 -9.66 15.83
CA ASN A 49 -1.06 -8.43 16.50
C ASN A 49 -2.20 -7.91 17.41
N ARG A 50 -2.20 -8.30 18.68
CA ARG A 50 -3.20 -7.82 19.65
C ARG A 50 -3.20 -6.29 19.87
N PHE A 51 -2.19 -5.58 19.34
CA PHE A 51 -2.06 -4.13 19.41
C PHE A 51 -2.48 -3.42 18.13
N ALA A 52 -2.94 -4.16 17.13
CA ALA A 52 -3.24 -3.66 15.79
C ALA A 52 -4.21 -2.46 15.79
N ASP A 53 -5.20 -2.49 16.68
CA ASP A 53 -6.24 -1.45 16.77
C ASP A 53 -6.13 -0.63 18.07
N VAL A 54 -4.96 -0.66 18.74
CA VAL A 54 -4.69 0.12 19.97
C VAL A 54 -4.17 1.51 19.58
N PRO A 55 -4.90 2.61 19.88
CA PRO A 55 -4.50 3.96 19.48
C PRO A 55 -3.11 4.38 19.98
N ALA A 56 -2.73 3.97 21.20
CA ALA A 56 -1.42 4.27 21.76
C ALA A 56 -0.29 3.56 20.98
N ALA A 57 -0.53 2.34 20.51
CA ALA A 57 0.42 1.61 19.66
C ALA A 57 0.55 2.28 18.29
N ALA A 58 -0.55 2.65 17.65
CA ALA A 58 -0.55 3.38 16.39
C ALA A 58 0.19 4.73 16.51
N ALA A 59 -0.01 5.46 17.60
CA ALA A 59 0.66 6.73 17.84
C ALA A 59 2.19 6.55 18.06
N LEU A 60 2.63 5.48 18.75
CA LEU A 60 4.04 5.14 18.83
C LEU A 60 4.58 4.73 17.46
N GLY A 61 3.87 3.87 16.73
CA GLY A 61 4.22 3.42 15.38
C GLY A 61 4.40 4.58 14.40
N SER A 62 3.49 5.55 14.41
CA SER A 62 3.63 6.78 13.64
C SER A 62 4.92 7.53 13.99
N THR A 63 5.24 7.67 15.27
CA THR A 63 6.50 8.31 15.68
C THR A 63 7.71 7.57 15.12
N LEU A 64 7.74 6.23 15.24
CA LEU A 64 8.84 5.39 14.75
C LEU A 64 8.97 5.39 13.22
N PHE A 65 7.84 5.47 12.51
CA PHE A 65 7.79 5.51 11.05
C PHE A 65 8.51 6.73 10.46
N PHE A 66 8.43 7.87 11.14
CA PHE A 66 9.07 9.13 10.71
C PHE A 66 10.45 9.38 11.38
N ASP A 67 10.86 8.53 12.32
CA ASP A 67 12.09 8.73 13.09
C ASP A 67 13.30 8.14 12.37
N THR A 68 14.25 8.99 11.98
CA THR A 68 15.52 8.56 11.36
C THR A 68 16.41 7.77 12.32
N GLY A 69 16.23 7.91 13.64
CA GLY A 69 16.90 7.09 14.65
C GLY A 69 16.56 5.59 14.54
N MET A 70 15.54 5.24 13.76
CA MET A 70 15.20 3.86 13.39
C MET A 70 16.02 3.36 12.19
N SER A 71 17.21 3.90 11.95
CA SER A 71 18.16 3.38 10.96
C SER A 71 19.58 3.33 11.54
N GLY A 72 20.41 2.46 10.98
CA GLY A 72 21.78 2.24 11.46
C GLY A 72 22.66 3.49 11.41
N GLY A 73 22.45 4.36 10.42
CA GLY A 73 23.16 5.62 10.25
C GLY A 73 22.41 6.86 10.77
N GLY A 74 21.19 6.73 11.28
CA GLY A 74 20.38 7.87 11.73
C GLY A 74 19.95 8.82 10.62
N THR A 75 19.97 8.40 9.35
CA THR A 75 19.78 9.27 8.18
C THR A 75 18.53 8.99 7.38
N VAL A 76 17.95 7.81 7.51
CA VAL A 76 16.74 7.38 6.78
C VAL A 76 15.66 6.91 7.75
N SER A 77 14.41 6.97 7.32
CA SER A 77 13.26 6.46 8.03
C SER A 77 12.32 5.76 7.03
N CYS A 78 11.22 5.14 7.48
CA CYS A 78 10.22 4.60 6.57
C CYS A 78 9.69 5.68 5.62
N SER A 79 9.49 6.92 6.12
CA SER A 79 9.02 8.06 5.33
C SER A 79 10.02 8.56 4.27
N THR A 80 11.27 8.11 4.28
CA THR A 80 12.23 8.42 3.21
C THR A 80 11.76 7.87 1.87
N CYS A 81 11.22 6.65 1.87
CA CYS A 81 10.65 5.98 0.70
C CYS A 81 9.12 6.08 0.65
N HIS A 82 8.45 6.00 1.79
CA HIS A 82 6.99 6.07 1.88
C HIS A 82 6.53 7.50 2.19
N LYS A 83 6.53 8.36 1.15
CA LYS A 83 6.21 9.80 1.28
C LYS A 83 4.71 10.02 1.44
N ILE A 84 4.31 10.76 2.48
CA ILE A 84 2.91 11.00 2.84
C ILE A 84 2.13 11.73 1.72
N ASP A 85 2.78 12.68 1.04
CA ASP A 85 2.20 13.45 -0.06
C ASP A 85 2.11 12.66 -1.38
N ARG A 86 2.62 11.43 -1.40
CA ARG A 86 2.63 10.50 -2.52
C ARG A 86 1.88 9.20 -2.22
N GLN A 87 0.90 9.24 -1.33
CA GLN A 87 0.16 8.05 -0.87
C GLN A 87 1.09 6.98 -0.25
N PHE A 88 2.10 7.42 0.48
CA PHE A 88 3.12 6.57 1.11
C PHE A 88 3.89 5.69 0.13
N GLN A 89 4.25 6.25 -1.01
CA GLN A 89 5.21 5.70 -1.98
C GLN A 89 6.14 6.80 -2.50
N ASP A 90 7.09 6.45 -3.35
CA ASP A 90 7.93 7.40 -4.09
C ASP A 90 7.71 7.29 -5.61
N ASP A 91 8.40 8.12 -6.40
CA ASP A 91 8.35 8.11 -7.87
C ASP A 91 9.53 7.36 -8.50
N LEU A 92 10.35 6.68 -7.69
CA LEU A 92 11.56 6.06 -8.18
C LEU A 92 11.27 4.64 -8.70
N PRO A 93 11.93 4.20 -9.79
CA PRO A 93 11.81 2.82 -10.27
C PRO A 93 12.43 1.80 -9.31
N GLN A 94 13.35 2.24 -8.45
CA GLN A 94 14.00 1.47 -7.40
C GLN A 94 14.09 2.34 -6.15
N ALA A 95 13.65 1.82 -5.00
CA ALA A 95 13.71 2.56 -3.75
C ALA A 95 15.15 2.88 -3.33
N VAL A 96 15.35 4.04 -2.70
CA VAL A 96 16.65 4.51 -2.22
C VAL A 96 16.57 4.80 -0.73
N GLY A 97 17.11 3.88 0.06
CA GLY A 97 17.37 4.03 1.49
C GLY A 97 18.83 4.39 1.75
N VAL A 98 19.53 3.61 2.57
CA VAL A 98 20.99 3.68 2.73
C VAL A 98 21.70 3.30 1.42
N GLY A 99 21.16 2.33 0.69
CA GLY A 99 21.55 1.95 -0.65
C GLY A 99 20.35 1.94 -1.60
N ARG A 100 20.55 1.39 -2.79
CA ARG A 100 19.51 1.24 -3.81
C ARG A 100 19.01 -0.20 -3.81
N THR A 101 17.70 -0.38 -3.66
CA THR A 101 17.05 -1.70 -3.74
C THR A 101 16.83 -2.12 -5.20
N ASN A 102 16.41 -3.37 -5.42
CA ASN A 102 16.11 -3.88 -6.76
C ASN A 102 14.64 -3.65 -7.20
N ARG A 103 13.81 -3.05 -6.38
CA ARG A 103 12.38 -2.81 -6.65
C ARG A 103 11.98 -1.42 -6.16
N ARG A 104 10.88 -0.91 -6.73
CA ARG A 104 10.27 0.35 -6.28
C ARG A 104 9.60 0.19 -4.91
N THR A 105 9.41 1.32 -4.24
CA THR A 105 8.61 1.42 -3.03
C THR A 105 7.16 1.00 -3.30
N MET A 106 6.61 0.12 -2.46
CA MET A 106 5.19 -0.22 -2.51
C MET A 106 4.34 0.87 -1.84
N PRO A 107 3.16 1.21 -2.38
CA PRO A 107 2.23 2.11 -1.69
C PRO A 107 1.71 1.45 -0.41
N LEU A 108 1.51 2.28 0.65
CA LEU A 108 0.91 1.81 1.90
C LEU A 108 -0.58 2.16 2.02
N ALA A 109 -1.15 2.95 1.11
CA ALA A 109 -2.57 3.28 1.15
C ALA A 109 -3.43 2.01 1.05
N GLY A 110 -4.12 1.68 2.14
CA GLY A 110 -4.94 0.47 2.24
C GLY A 110 -4.16 -0.84 2.37
N VAL A 111 -2.87 -0.81 2.69
CA VAL A 111 -2.01 -2.00 2.83
C VAL A 111 -2.55 -3.02 3.85
N ALA A 112 -3.28 -2.56 4.86
CA ALA A 112 -3.87 -3.43 5.88
C ALA A 112 -4.97 -4.38 5.36
N HIS A 113 -5.42 -4.22 4.11
CA HIS A 113 -6.33 -5.15 3.44
C HIS A 113 -5.61 -6.25 2.67
N ASP A 114 -4.27 -6.22 2.59
CA ASP A 114 -3.49 -7.22 1.87
C ASP A 114 -3.27 -8.47 2.73
N PRO A 115 -3.38 -9.68 2.15
CA PRO A 115 -3.03 -10.93 2.82
C PRO A 115 -1.53 -11.24 2.72
N TRP A 116 -0.81 -10.58 1.81
CA TRP A 116 0.60 -10.77 1.51
C TRP A 116 1.31 -9.43 1.39
N PHE A 117 2.57 -9.38 1.79
CA PHE A 117 3.36 -8.15 1.80
C PHE A 117 4.65 -8.31 1.00
N PHE A 118 5.16 -7.20 0.48
CA PHE A 118 6.15 -7.09 -0.59
C PHE A 118 5.61 -7.55 -1.96
N TRP A 119 6.28 -7.13 -3.03
CA TRP A 119 5.91 -7.45 -4.41
C TRP A 119 5.89 -8.96 -4.72
N ASP A 120 6.57 -9.77 -3.91
CA ASP A 120 6.70 -11.22 -4.05
C ASP A 120 5.97 -12.01 -2.95
N GLY A 121 5.25 -11.34 -2.06
CA GLY A 121 4.46 -11.98 -1.01
C GLY A 121 5.26 -12.71 0.07
N ARG A 122 6.55 -12.37 0.25
CA ARG A 122 7.43 -13.08 1.19
C ARG A 122 7.14 -12.83 2.67
N ARG A 123 6.12 -12.04 3.00
CA ARG A 123 5.60 -11.84 4.35
C ARG A 123 4.08 -11.99 4.36
N ASP A 124 3.57 -12.56 5.44
CA ASP A 124 2.16 -12.91 5.68
C ASP A 124 1.51 -12.07 6.78
N SER A 125 2.25 -11.17 7.37
CA SER A 125 1.76 -10.24 8.38
C SER A 125 2.39 -8.86 8.25
N LEU A 126 1.57 -7.81 8.44
CA LEU A 126 2.00 -6.43 8.28
C LEU A 126 3.14 -6.06 9.24
N TRP A 127 3.06 -6.54 10.51
CA TRP A 127 4.11 -6.27 11.47
C TRP A 127 5.44 -6.98 11.16
N ALA A 128 5.41 -8.19 10.58
CA ALA A 128 6.63 -8.88 10.15
C ALA A 128 7.23 -8.23 8.89
N GLN A 129 6.38 -7.66 8.03
CA GLN A 129 6.83 -6.84 6.90
C GLN A 129 7.57 -5.61 7.41
N ALA A 130 7.01 -4.85 8.35
CA ALA A 130 7.58 -3.62 8.88
C ALA A 130 8.99 -3.81 9.51
N LEU A 131 9.30 -5.01 10.01
CA LEU A 131 10.62 -5.34 10.55
C LEU A 131 11.70 -5.55 9.49
N THR A 132 11.32 -5.96 8.29
CA THR A 132 12.28 -6.35 7.23
C THR A 132 13.16 -5.18 6.79
N PRO A 133 12.63 -3.97 6.48
CA PRO A 133 13.43 -2.81 6.10
C PRO A 133 14.40 -2.35 7.19
N LEU A 134 14.05 -2.52 8.46
CA LEU A 134 14.86 -2.07 9.59
C LEU A 134 16.25 -2.72 9.61
N GLU A 135 16.35 -4.01 9.28
CA GLU A 135 17.61 -4.76 9.25
C GLU A 135 18.16 -4.97 7.83
N ASN A 136 17.47 -4.49 6.78
CA ASN A 136 17.96 -4.61 5.41
C ASN A 136 19.11 -3.60 5.17
N PRO A 137 20.30 -4.06 4.75
CA PRO A 137 21.49 -3.20 4.58
C PRO A 137 21.32 -2.14 3.48
N LEU A 138 20.39 -2.31 2.53
CA LEU A 138 20.10 -1.34 1.49
C LEU A 138 18.98 -0.35 1.88
N GLU A 139 18.17 -0.68 2.89
CA GLU A 139 17.04 0.14 3.31
C GLU A 139 17.41 0.97 4.55
N GLN A 140 17.27 0.44 5.77
CA GLN A 140 17.60 1.19 7.00
C GLN A 140 18.91 0.74 7.69
N ALA A 141 19.45 -0.41 7.33
CA ALA A 141 20.76 -0.92 7.75
C ALA A 141 21.01 -0.90 9.27
N GLY A 142 19.98 -1.12 10.07
CA GLY A 142 20.08 -1.19 11.52
C GLY A 142 20.17 -2.62 12.03
N ASN A 143 20.11 -2.78 13.35
CA ASN A 143 20.08 -4.09 14.00
C ASN A 143 19.19 -4.08 15.25
N ARG A 144 18.60 -5.24 15.59
CA ARG A 144 17.58 -5.31 16.63
C ARG A 144 18.06 -5.00 18.04
N ALA A 145 19.32 -5.26 18.37
CA ALA A 145 19.87 -4.87 19.67
C ALA A 145 19.98 -3.34 19.79
N ALA A 146 20.51 -2.67 18.76
CA ALA A 146 20.60 -1.22 18.72
C ALA A 146 19.21 -0.58 18.81
N PHE A 147 18.22 -1.11 18.09
CA PHE A 147 16.84 -0.62 18.18
C PHE A 147 16.25 -0.83 19.58
N THR A 148 16.56 -1.94 20.25
CA THR A 148 16.09 -2.17 21.63
C THR A 148 16.66 -1.14 22.59
N HIS A 149 17.96 -0.84 22.51
CA HIS A 149 18.60 0.24 23.27
C HIS A 149 17.98 1.60 22.94
N TYR A 150 17.75 1.88 21.66
CA TYR A 150 17.14 3.13 21.21
C TYR A 150 15.73 3.32 21.77
N ILE A 151 14.89 2.29 21.69
CA ILE A 151 13.53 2.31 22.27
C ILE A 151 13.61 2.59 23.78
N LYS A 152 14.49 1.89 24.51
CA LYS A 152 14.64 2.12 25.96
C LYS A 152 15.02 3.54 26.27
N ALA A 153 15.98 4.09 25.55
CA ALA A 153 16.52 5.43 25.80
C ALA A 153 15.54 6.56 25.43
N ARG A 154 14.77 6.41 24.35
CA ARG A 154 13.96 7.48 23.76
C ARG A 154 12.48 7.36 24.05
N PHE A 155 11.98 6.15 24.17
CA PHE A 155 10.55 5.83 24.22
C PHE A 155 10.16 4.88 25.35
N GLY A 156 11.05 4.61 26.32
CA GLY A 156 10.89 3.58 27.35
C GLY A 156 9.54 3.62 28.04
N GLU A 157 9.19 4.75 28.67
CA GLU A 157 7.89 4.89 29.36
C GLU A 157 6.69 4.69 28.41
N ARG A 158 6.80 5.20 27.18
CA ARG A 158 5.73 5.08 26.20
C ARG A 158 5.56 3.65 25.71
N TYR A 159 6.68 2.95 25.48
CA TYR A 159 6.69 1.53 25.17
C TYR A 159 6.07 0.69 26.27
N GLU A 160 6.50 0.90 27.53
CA GLU A 160 6.06 0.10 28.68
C GLU A 160 4.55 0.23 28.96
N ARG A 161 3.99 1.41 28.77
CA ARG A 161 2.52 1.59 28.87
C ARG A 161 1.72 0.79 27.85
N ILE A 162 2.32 0.43 26.73
CA ILE A 162 1.64 -0.30 25.63
C ILE A 162 1.93 -1.80 25.74
N PHE A 163 3.21 -2.16 25.86
CA PHE A 163 3.71 -3.52 25.67
C PHE A 163 4.11 -4.23 26.96
N GLY A 164 4.11 -3.52 28.11
CA GLY A 164 4.67 -3.99 29.36
C GLY A 164 6.17 -3.69 29.49
N PRO A 165 6.79 -4.12 30.59
CA PRO A 165 8.14 -3.71 30.96
C PRO A 165 9.18 -4.07 29.90
N LEU A 166 10.13 -3.15 29.71
CA LEU A 166 11.33 -3.40 28.94
C LEU A 166 12.27 -4.36 29.70
N PRO A 167 13.05 -5.18 28.98
CA PRO A 167 14.02 -6.05 29.62
C PRO A 167 15.17 -5.27 30.23
N ASP A 168 15.90 -5.93 31.13
CA ASP A 168 17.22 -5.47 31.51
C ASP A 168 18.17 -5.64 30.32
N LEU A 169 18.80 -4.54 29.90
CA LEU A 169 19.75 -4.51 28.80
C LEU A 169 21.23 -4.59 29.27
N SER A 170 21.48 -4.81 30.58
CA SER A 170 22.83 -5.07 31.06
C SER A 170 23.36 -6.35 30.38
N GLY A 171 24.47 -6.24 29.68
CA GLY A 171 25.02 -7.37 28.90
C GLY A 171 24.45 -7.58 27.50
N VAL A 172 23.39 -6.86 27.08
CA VAL A 172 23.00 -6.84 25.68
C VAL A 172 24.00 -6.02 24.88
N PRO A 173 24.65 -6.58 23.83
CA PRO A 173 25.57 -5.82 22.98
C PRO A 173 24.89 -4.58 22.37
N ALA A 174 25.64 -3.50 22.20
CA ALA A 174 25.11 -2.29 21.56
C ALA A 174 24.66 -2.55 20.11
N ASN A 175 25.34 -3.49 19.41
CA ASN A 175 25.02 -3.90 18.07
C ASN A 175 25.05 -5.43 17.99
N ALA A 176 23.90 -6.05 17.74
CA ALA A 176 23.77 -7.48 17.53
C ALA A 176 22.49 -7.79 16.76
N SER A 177 22.58 -8.70 15.79
CA SER A 177 21.45 -9.23 15.03
C SER A 177 21.81 -10.57 14.40
N PRO A 178 20.87 -11.51 14.28
CA PRO A 178 21.09 -12.74 13.52
C PRO A 178 21.19 -12.51 12.00
N LEU A 179 20.78 -11.33 11.51
CA LEU A 179 20.77 -10.96 10.09
C LEU A 179 21.82 -9.90 9.73
N GLY A 180 22.58 -9.42 10.72
CA GLY A 180 23.56 -8.35 10.55
C GLY A 180 24.86 -8.77 9.88
N THR A 181 25.89 -7.92 10.04
CA THR A 181 27.28 -8.20 9.67
C THR A 181 27.84 -9.42 10.43
N ASP A 182 29.00 -9.93 10.03
CA ASP A 182 29.65 -11.04 10.75
C ASP A 182 29.88 -10.73 12.21
N ALA A 183 30.29 -9.51 12.54
CA ALA A 183 30.48 -9.07 13.92
C ALA A 183 29.15 -9.01 14.71
N GLU A 184 28.09 -8.51 14.12
CA GLU A 184 26.77 -8.46 14.76
C GLU A 184 26.19 -9.86 14.97
N ARG A 185 26.37 -10.78 14.01
CA ARG A 185 25.98 -12.19 14.16
C ARG A 185 26.79 -12.90 15.24
N ALA A 186 28.09 -12.64 15.31
CA ALA A 186 28.93 -13.21 16.37
C ALA A 186 28.48 -12.71 17.76
N ALA A 187 28.23 -11.40 17.90
CA ALA A 187 27.71 -10.81 19.13
C ALA A 187 26.33 -11.38 19.50
N TRP A 188 25.44 -11.56 18.51
CA TRP A 188 24.15 -12.19 18.71
C TRP A 188 24.26 -13.62 19.22
N ASN A 189 25.09 -14.43 18.60
CA ASN A 189 25.28 -15.84 18.95
C ASN A 189 25.98 -16.04 20.32
N ALA A 190 26.74 -15.05 20.77
CA ALA A 190 27.37 -15.05 22.10
C ALA A 190 26.41 -14.64 23.23
N MET A 191 25.26 -14.06 22.90
CA MET A 191 24.28 -13.60 23.88
C MET A 191 23.50 -14.76 24.48
N PRO A 192 23.18 -14.77 25.80
CA PRO A 192 22.28 -15.76 26.38
C PRO A 192 20.95 -15.83 25.66
N GLY A 193 20.43 -17.05 25.39
CA GLY A 193 19.20 -17.24 24.63
C GLY A 193 18.00 -16.50 25.18
N ALA A 194 17.79 -16.47 26.51
CA ALA A 194 16.74 -15.70 27.14
C ALA A 194 16.85 -14.20 26.85
N GLN A 195 18.07 -13.65 26.81
CA GLN A 195 18.32 -12.25 26.49
C GLN A 195 18.04 -11.95 25.02
N ALA A 196 18.43 -12.86 24.12
CA ALA A 196 18.12 -12.77 22.69
C ALA A 196 16.58 -12.81 22.43
N GLU A 197 15.83 -13.63 23.16
CA GLU A 197 14.38 -13.68 23.09
C GLU A 197 13.72 -12.37 23.52
N GLU A 198 14.25 -11.74 24.59
CA GLU A 198 13.76 -10.44 25.06
C GLU A 198 14.02 -9.33 24.05
N VAL A 199 15.21 -9.30 23.41
CA VAL A 199 15.50 -8.39 22.31
C VAL A 199 14.55 -8.63 21.13
N ASN A 200 14.31 -9.88 20.76
CA ASN A 200 13.34 -10.26 19.72
C ASN A 200 11.93 -9.78 20.08
N ARG A 201 11.52 -9.90 21.33
CA ARG A 201 10.20 -9.43 21.80
C ARG A 201 10.05 -7.92 21.61
N VAL A 202 11.07 -7.14 21.98
CA VAL A 202 11.06 -5.68 21.80
C VAL A 202 11.01 -5.35 20.30
N PHE A 203 11.85 -6.01 19.49
CA PHE A 203 11.90 -5.80 18.05
C PHE A 203 10.55 -6.14 17.38
N ALA A 204 9.92 -7.25 17.74
CA ALA A 204 8.58 -7.61 17.26
C ALA A 204 7.53 -6.55 17.65
N ASN A 205 7.62 -5.98 18.85
CA ASN A 205 6.70 -4.92 19.29
C ASN A 205 6.91 -3.61 18.52
N ILE A 206 8.13 -3.30 18.08
CA ILE A 206 8.38 -2.20 17.15
C ILE A 206 7.58 -2.39 15.86
N GLY A 207 7.70 -3.56 15.23
CA GLY A 207 6.91 -3.89 14.03
C GLY A 207 5.40 -3.83 14.28
N LYS A 208 4.94 -4.33 15.43
CA LYS A 208 3.53 -4.28 15.83
C LYS A 208 3.00 -2.86 16.00
N ALA A 209 3.82 -1.95 16.53
CA ALA A 209 3.47 -0.54 16.63
C ALA A 209 3.40 0.12 15.24
N ILE A 210 4.40 -0.11 14.39
CA ILE A 210 4.41 0.42 13.01
C ILE A 210 3.20 -0.09 12.24
N ALA A 211 2.91 -1.39 12.28
CA ALA A 211 1.73 -1.98 11.66
C ALA A 211 0.41 -1.38 12.16
N ALA A 212 0.31 -1.09 13.46
CA ALA A 212 -0.87 -0.41 14.01
C ALA A 212 -1.06 1.00 13.40
N PHE A 213 0.02 1.72 13.12
CA PHE A 213 -0.04 2.98 12.38
C PHE A 213 -0.43 2.75 10.92
N GLU A 214 0.20 1.81 10.22
CA GLU A 214 -0.06 1.51 8.81
C GLU A 214 -1.52 1.09 8.57
N ARG A 215 -2.16 0.43 9.53
CA ARG A 215 -3.60 0.12 9.49
C ARG A 215 -4.49 1.36 9.45
N SER A 216 -4.01 2.51 9.89
CA SER A 216 -4.73 3.78 9.80
C SER A 216 -4.60 4.48 8.46
N ILE A 217 -3.73 4.01 7.57
CA ILE A 217 -3.49 4.61 6.25
C ILE A 217 -4.57 4.14 5.27
N ALA A 218 -5.69 4.84 5.27
CA ALA A 218 -6.79 4.55 4.37
C ALA A 218 -6.48 5.02 2.92
N PRO A 219 -6.96 4.30 1.90
CA PRO A 219 -6.90 4.80 0.53
C PRO A 219 -7.76 6.06 0.40
N PRO A 220 -7.28 7.10 -0.32
CA PRO A 220 -8.06 8.30 -0.53
C PRO A 220 -9.16 8.07 -1.57
N GLN A 221 -10.29 8.75 -1.39
CA GLN A 221 -11.32 8.80 -2.42
C GLN A 221 -10.79 9.51 -3.67
N THR A 222 -10.98 8.89 -4.83
CA THR A 222 -10.50 9.38 -6.11
C THR A 222 -11.62 10.00 -6.96
N ARG A 223 -11.25 10.58 -8.10
CA ARG A 223 -12.21 11.04 -9.12
C ARG A 223 -13.05 9.88 -9.66
N PHE A 224 -12.43 8.69 -9.83
CA PHE A 224 -13.14 7.48 -10.25
C PHE A 224 -14.23 7.08 -9.25
N ASP A 225 -13.96 7.17 -7.96
CA ASP A 225 -14.95 6.82 -6.94
C ASP A 225 -16.18 7.72 -7.00
N ARG A 226 -16.01 9.03 -7.21
CA ARG A 226 -17.13 9.96 -7.40
C ARG A 226 -17.93 9.64 -8.66
N PHE A 227 -17.23 9.39 -9.78
CA PHE A 227 -17.87 8.94 -11.02
C PHE A 227 -18.69 7.67 -10.81
N ALA A 228 -18.11 6.65 -10.16
CA ALA A 228 -18.77 5.37 -9.92
C ALA A 228 -19.98 5.48 -8.98
N LEU A 229 -19.92 6.36 -7.96
CA LEU A 229 -21.02 6.62 -7.04
C LEU A 229 -22.20 7.33 -7.74
N ASP A 230 -21.93 8.37 -8.53
CA ASP A 230 -22.95 9.07 -9.29
C ASP A 230 -23.64 8.10 -10.26
N LEU A 231 -22.86 7.31 -10.98
CA LEU A 231 -23.38 6.33 -11.94
C LEU A 231 -24.23 5.24 -11.24
N ALA A 232 -23.80 4.77 -10.07
CA ALA A 232 -24.55 3.79 -9.27
C ALA A 232 -25.86 4.36 -8.72
N ALA A 233 -25.91 5.67 -8.46
CA ALA A 233 -27.12 6.38 -8.04
C ALA A 233 -28.07 6.72 -9.21
N GLY A 234 -27.73 6.34 -10.45
CA GLY A 234 -28.47 6.71 -11.65
C GLY A 234 -28.35 8.19 -12.03
N ALA A 235 -27.39 8.91 -11.46
CA ALA A 235 -27.08 10.28 -11.78
C ALA A 235 -26.05 10.39 -12.91
N GLU A 236 -26.09 11.49 -13.65
CA GLU A 236 -25.05 11.83 -14.60
C GLU A 236 -23.85 12.46 -13.86
N PRO A 237 -22.62 11.87 -13.92
CA PRO A 237 -21.44 12.47 -13.30
C PRO A 237 -21.13 13.84 -13.89
N LYS A 238 -20.90 14.86 -13.03
CA LYS A 238 -20.70 16.27 -13.41
C LYS A 238 -19.44 16.86 -12.77
N GLY A 239 -19.00 17.98 -13.31
CA GLY A 239 -17.79 18.67 -12.79
C GLY A 239 -16.58 17.76 -12.83
N ASP A 240 -15.83 17.72 -11.74
CA ASP A 240 -14.64 16.88 -11.64
C ASP A 240 -14.96 15.38 -11.58
N ALA A 241 -16.17 14.97 -11.32
CA ALA A 241 -16.56 13.57 -11.41
C ALA A 241 -16.80 13.12 -12.87
N ALA A 242 -17.03 14.06 -13.81
CA ALA A 242 -17.32 13.71 -15.20
C ALA A 242 -16.09 13.13 -15.90
N PHE A 243 -16.29 12.02 -16.63
CA PHE A 243 -15.26 11.43 -17.50
C PHE A 243 -15.42 11.94 -18.92
N SER A 244 -14.33 12.13 -19.66
CA SER A 244 -14.34 12.43 -21.09
C SER A 244 -14.80 11.20 -21.88
N SER A 245 -15.08 11.37 -23.16
CA SER A 245 -15.46 10.25 -24.04
C SER A 245 -14.32 9.21 -24.14
N GLU A 246 -13.07 9.64 -24.17
CA GLU A 246 -11.88 8.77 -24.18
C GLU A 246 -11.75 7.99 -22.88
N GLU A 247 -11.98 8.64 -21.72
CA GLU A 247 -11.97 7.97 -20.42
C GLU A 247 -13.08 6.92 -20.30
N ILE A 248 -14.28 7.23 -20.83
CA ILE A 248 -15.38 6.26 -20.88
C ILE A 248 -15.03 5.07 -21.77
N LEU A 249 -14.45 5.30 -22.95
CA LEU A 249 -13.98 4.24 -23.84
C LEU A 249 -12.87 3.41 -23.17
N GLY A 250 -11.92 4.06 -22.51
CA GLY A 250 -10.88 3.39 -21.72
C GLY A 250 -11.46 2.50 -20.61
N LEU A 251 -12.46 3.01 -19.87
CA LEU A 251 -13.13 2.24 -18.83
C LEU A 251 -13.90 1.06 -19.39
N LYS A 252 -14.59 1.23 -20.56
CA LYS A 252 -15.24 0.12 -21.27
C LYS A 252 -14.24 -0.96 -21.71
N LEU A 253 -13.07 -0.57 -22.17
CA LEU A 253 -12.00 -1.53 -22.49
C LEU A 253 -11.54 -2.26 -21.23
N PHE A 254 -11.30 -1.54 -20.15
CA PHE A 254 -10.81 -2.08 -18.87
C PHE A 254 -11.76 -3.15 -18.29
N ILE A 255 -13.07 -2.86 -18.23
CA ILE A 255 -14.07 -3.78 -17.68
C ILE A 255 -14.59 -4.82 -18.70
N GLY A 256 -14.28 -4.65 -19.98
CA GLY A 256 -14.78 -5.46 -21.08
C GLY A 256 -13.67 -6.08 -21.92
N LYS A 257 -13.57 -5.66 -23.20
CA LYS A 257 -12.75 -6.32 -24.21
C LYS A 257 -11.27 -6.53 -23.86
N ALA A 258 -10.64 -5.59 -23.15
CA ALA A 258 -9.24 -5.72 -22.73
C ALA A 258 -9.05 -6.63 -21.51
N ASN A 259 -10.14 -6.99 -20.81
CA ASN A 259 -10.17 -7.95 -19.72
C ASN A 259 -9.27 -7.62 -18.51
N CYS A 260 -8.92 -6.35 -18.33
CA CYS A 260 -8.05 -5.92 -17.24
C CYS A 260 -8.67 -6.17 -15.86
N VAL A 261 -10.02 -6.03 -15.76
CA VAL A 261 -10.77 -6.22 -14.51
C VAL A 261 -10.69 -7.64 -13.97
N THR A 262 -10.25 -8.62 -14.73
CA THR A 262 -10.07 -10.00 -14.26
C THR A 262 -9.06 -10.08 -13.11
N CYS A 263 -7.94 -9.34 -13.20
CA CYS A 263 -6.93 -9.23 -12.16
C CYS A 263 -7.06 -7.91 -11.36
N HIS A 264 -7.41 -6.81 -12.05
CA HIS A 264 -7.57 -5.49 -11.46
C HIS A 264 -9.02 -5.24 -11.03
N ASN A 265 -9.54 -6.06 -10.13
CA ASN A 265 -10.92 -5.98 -9.64
C ASN A 265 -11.02 -5.45 -8.20
N GLY A 266 -12.28 -5.25 -7.76
CA GLY A 266 -12.58 -4.75 -6.42
C GLY A 266 -12.10 -3.32 -6.17
N PRO A 267 -12.38 -2.76 -4.99
CA PRO A 267 -12.20 -1.34 -4.68
C PRO A 267 -10.72 -0.90 -4.56
N ARG A 268 -9.80 -1.83 -4.63
CA ARG A 268 -8.35 -1.57 -4.65
C ARG A 268 -7.70 -1.93 -5.98
N PHE A 269 -8.49 -2.28 -7.00
CA PHE A 269 -8.03 -2.68 -8.34
C PHE A 269 -6.99 -3.81 -8.33
N THR A 270 -7.20 -4.78 -7.43
CA THR A 270 -6.35 -5.97 -7.31
C THR A 270 -7.15 -7.16 -6.76
N ASP A 271 -6.88 -8.34 -7.25
CA ASP A 271 -7.36 -9.61 -6.69
C ASP A 271 -6.41 -10.17 -5.62
N VAL A 272 -5.38 -9.40 -5.26
CA VAL A 272 -4.30 -9.75 -4.30
C VAL A 272 -3.65 -11.10 -4.55
N SER A 273 -3.58 -11.49 -5.82
CA SER A 273 -3.00 -12.76 -6.28
C SER A 273 -1.74 -12.52 -7.12
N PHE A 274 -1.03 -13.59 -7.44
CA PHE A 274 0.19 -13.55 -8.25
C PHE A 274 -0.09 -14.15 -9.63
N HIS A 275 0.21 -13.39 -10.68
CA HIS A 275 -0.04 -13.79 -12.06
C HIS A 275 1.25 -13.73 -12.88
N ASN A 276 1.43 -14.73 -13.75
CA ASN A 276 2.48 -14.66 -14.76
C ASN A 276 2.00 -13.76 -15.92
N THR A 277 2.51 -12.54 -15.96
CA THR A 277 2.24 -11.58 -17.04
C THR A 277 3.26 -11.63 -18.17
N VAL A 278 4.09 -12.69 -18.21
CA VAL A 278 5.11 -12.93 -19.24
C VAL A 278 6.18 -11.83 -19.30
N VAL A 279 6.37 -11.10 -18.19
CA VAL A 279 7.50 -10.16 -18.07
C VAL A 279 8.78 -10.99 -17.95
N PRO A 280 9.78 -10.79 -18.85
CA PRO A 280 11.01 -11.56 -18.79
C PRO A 280 11.77 -11.26 -17.48
N PRO A 281 12.50 -12.24 -16.94
CA PRO A 281 13.37 -11.99 -15.79
C PRO A 281 14.46 -10.97 -16.18
N VAL A 282 14.76 -10.05 -15.25
CA VAL A 282 15.79 -9.02 -15.39
C VAL A 282 17.13 -9.58 -14.95
#